data_c3b37e33a4d7068c5376e25de37718ca
#
_entry.id   c3b37e33a4d7068c5376e25de37718ca
#
_cell.length_a   1.000
_cell.length_b   1.000
_cell.length_c   1.000
_cell.angle_alpha   90.00
_cell.angle_beta   90.00
_cell.angle_gamma   90.00
#
_symmetry.space_group_name_H-M   'P 1'
#
loop_
_entity.id
_entity.type
_entity.pdbx_description
1 polymer ?
#
loop_
_entity_poly.entity_id
_entity_poly.type
_entity_poly.pdbx_seq_one_letter_code
_entity_poly.pdbx_strand_id
1 'polypeptide(L)'
;MSRDLGCCKLRRRSPRRGHCSSSFRAEKLTPAPVMPGSVSPVLLLSLSLTVGSVLGQSSSHNTFIIQYLERRLAQMEERLNRCEQNTVDVTQKIYDLSSEVRNHLSTVSGLRSEVRSQVDGVSVRVDRVERELEYLENKIPSLPNIEMEQALLEQEIKAEELDQLKKKDRIKLDNDCSTVLSTVKSLKIVKREGDTYGSWFKDPSEGSAKVYFLSGLRNNTLLEYVNLKRFTEGSTTRPAKAIELPFDWQGTGHVVYNGFLYYHKADTPNQILKVDLVNGTVVDSTLLPGAGRLPVYGLNLNTYMDLAVDELGLWVIHADPDYGGNLVITKLDKWTLAVEYTWDTLCKSRDAEGAFLICGTLYVVYNTRYGGRSAIQCLYDIHDTIHSNESPVLFFPKRYTSHSSLYYHPKDKQLYAWDDGYQTIYKVETRRNDQVPVESG
;
A
#
# COMPACT_ATOMS: atom_id res chain seq x y z
N MET A 1 -4.03 41.98 14.50
CA MET A 1 -4.82 42.08 15.73
C MET A 1 -5.27 40.68 16.07
N SER A 2 -4.56 40.04 16.75
CA SER A 2 -4.35 39.42 18.04
C SER A 2 -5.60 39.23 18.92
N ARG A 3 -5.84 37.93 19.29
CA ARG A 3 -6.22 37.43 20.65
C ARG A 3 -6.72 35.98 20.49
N ASP A 4 -5.91 35.04 20.88
CA ASP A 4 -5.83 34.28 22.14
C ASP A 4 -7.04 33.38 22.41
N LEU A 5 -6.82 32.08 22.33
CA LEU A 5 -7.58 31.06 23.03
C LEU A 5 -6.61 30.05 23.67
N GLY A 6 -6.72 29.98 24.97
CA GLY A 6 -5.82 29.40 25.90
C GLY A 6 -5.62 27.91 25.81
N CYS A 7 -4.40 27.54 26.05
CA CYS A 7 -3.84 26.22 26.19
C CYS A 7 -4.15 25.64 27.58
N CYS A 8 -4.84 24.51 27.66
CA CYS A 8 -4.93 23.68 28.85
C CYS A 8 -3.77 22.71 28.89
N LYS A 9 -2.75 22.98 29.70
CA LYS A 9 -1.62 22.07 30.00
C LYS A 9 -2.08 20.97 30.95
N LEU A 10 -2.08 19.72 30.50
CA LEU A 10 -2.14 18.55 31.36
C LEU A 10 -0.74 18.05 31.70
N ARG A 11 -0.40 18.13 32.98
CA ARG A 11 0.82 17.62 33.60
C ARG A 11 0.81 16.08 33.61
N ARG A 12 1.86 15.49 33.05
CA ARG A 12 2.18 14.05 33.22
C ARG A 12 2.67 13.81 34.67
N ARG A 13 2.10 12.81 35.34
CA ARG A 13 2.69 12.09 36.46
C ARG A 13 2.71 10.60 36.18
N SER A 14 3.85 9.98 36.40
CA SER A 14 4.14 8.55 36.25
C SER A 14 3.40 7.70 37.27
N PRO A 15 3.00 6.45 36.92
CA PRO A 15 2.44 5.53 37.90
C PRO A 15 3.48 4.58 38.46
N ARG A 16 3.52 4.48 39.80
CA ARG A 16 4.14 3.39 40.58
C ARG A 16 3.23 2.17 40.55
N ARG A 17 3.85 0.99 40.49
CA ARG A 17 3.22 -0.32 40.58
C ARG A 17 2.52 -0.48 41.93
N GLY A 18 1.29 -1.01 41.92
CA GLY A 18 0.58 -1.52 43.07
C GLY A 18 -0.42 -2.57 42.62
N HIS A 19 -0.21 -3.81 43.03
CA HIS A 19 -1.20 -4.89 42.93
C HIS A 19 -2.43 -4.55 43.77
N CYS A 20 -3.63 -4.60 43.18
CA CYS A 20 -4.86 -4.81 43.91
C CYS A 20 -5.85 -5.55 43.03
N SER A 21 -6.17 -6.75 43.46
CA SER A 21 -7.33 -7.53 43.03
C SER A 21 -8.58 -6.85 43.57
N SER A 22 -9.54 -6.49 42.73
CA SER A 22 -10.90 -6.20 43.16
C SER A 22 -11.89 -6.65 42.09
N SER A 23 -12.74 -7.58 42.52
CA SER A 23 -13.94 -8.05 41.86
C SER A 23 -14.89 -6.86 41.60
N PHE A 24 -15.17 -6.53 40.36
CA PHE A 24 -16.26 -5.62 40.03
C PHE A 24 -17.56 -6.42 39.78
N ARG A 25 -18.45 -6.27 40.75
CA ARG A 25 -19.86 -6.63 40.67
C ARG A 25 -20.56 -5.62 39.76
N ALA A 26 -21.19 -6.07 38.69
CA ALA A 26 -21.97 -5.22 37.80
C ALA A 26 -23.26 -4.78 38.53
N GLU A 27 -23.33 -3.55 38.91
CA GLU A 27 -24.58 -2.88 39.26
C GLU A 27 -25.31 -2.39 38.00
N LYS A 28 -26.53 -2.86 37.85
CA LYS A 28 -27.48 -2.41 36.84
C LYS A 28 -27.91 -0.98 37.16
N LEU A 29 -27.43 0.00 36.41
CA LEU A 29 -27.99 1.35 36.37
C LEU A 29 -29.19 1.34 35.42
N THR A 30 -30.38 1.38 36.00
CA THR A 30 -31.62 1.70 35.32
C THR A 30 -31.66 3.20 34.96
N PRO A 31 -32.05 3.58 33.77
CA PRO A 31 -32.21 4.98 33.44
C PRO A 31 -33.48 5.54 34.10
N ALA A 32 -33.31 6.66 34.80
CA ALA A 32 -34.42 7.43 35.34
C ALA A 32 -35.27 8.04 34.22
N PRO A 33 -36.60 8.09 34.37
CA PRO A 33 -37.45 8.66 33.37
C PRO A 33 -37.34 10.20 33.35
N VAL A 34 -37.00 10.76 32.20
CA VAL A 34 -37.09 12.20 31.92
C VAL A 34 -38.57 12.54 31.75
N MET A 35 -39.11 13.28 32.68
CA MET A 35 -40.44 13.87 32.53
C MET A 35 -40.39 15.03 31.52
N PRO A 36 -41.35 15.15 30.60
CA PRO A 36 -41.49 16.33 29.78
C PRO A 36 -42.15 17.43 30.59
N GLY A 37 -41.41 18.45 30.95
CA GLY A 37 -41.94 19.67 31.51
C GLY A 37 -42.70 20.45 30.45
N SER A 38 -44.01 20.29 30.43
CA SER A 38 -44.90 21.17 29.66
C SER A 38 -44.94 22.56 30.31
N VAL A 39 -44.25 23.51 29.68
CA VAL A 39 -44.46 24.94 30.04
C VAL A 39 -45.71 25.41 29.36
N SER A 40 -46.75 25.68 30.17
CA SER A 40 -48.03 26.22 29.76
C SER A 40 -47.87 27.62 29.13
N PRO A 41 -48.54 27.93 28.04
CA PRO A 41 -48.55 29.25 27.42
C PRO A 41 -49.69 30.13 28.02
N VAL A 42 -49.61 30.45 29.30
CA VAL A 42 -50.62 31.35 29.98
C VAL A 42 -49.94 32.36 30.86
N LEU A 43 -49.00 33.13 30.34
CA LEU A 43 -48.45 34.30 31.05
C LEU A 43 -47.92 35.39 30.09
N LEU A 44 -48.62 35.60 28.98
CA LEU A 44 -48.32 36.73 28.08
C LEU A 44 -49.60 37.49 27.62
N LEU A 45 -50.59 37.57 28.50
CA LEU A 45 -51.83 38.32 28.17
C LEU A 45 -52.32 39.12 29.35
N SER A 46 -51.42 39.93 29.99
CA SER A 46 -51.90 40.97 30.93
C SER A 46 -50.87 42.10 31.13
N LEU A 47 -50.45 42.72 30.05
CA LEU A 47 -49.74 44.01 30.09
C LEU A 47 -49.94 44.81 28.80
N SER A 48 -51.19 44.86 28.37
CA SER A 48 -51.64 45.82 27.37
C SER A 48 -52.89 46.49 27.91
N LEU A 49 -52.74 47.61 28.58
CA LEU A 49 -53.69 48.68 28.76
C LEU A 49 -53.22 49.56 29.95
N THR A 50 -52.43 50.48 29.66
CA THR A 50 -52.39 51.85 30.22
C THR A 50 -51.01 52.44 29.91
N VAL A 51 -50.91 53.24 28.94
CA VAL A 51 -50.30 54.56 28.88
C VAL A 51 -50.60 55.13 27.49
N GLY A 52 -51.73 55.76 27.40
CA GLY A 52 -51.96 56.69 26.33
C GLY A 52 -51.30 58.02 26.61
N SER A 53 -50.86 58.59 25.51
CA SER A 53 -50.50 60.03 25.41
C SER A 53 -49.29 60.49 26.24
N VAL A 54 -48.20 60.66 25.59
CA VAL A 54 -47.38 61.89 25.49
C VAL A 54 -46.17 61.60 24.58
N LEU A 55 -45.92 62.50 23.58
CA LEU A 55 -44.71 62.66 22.78
C LEU A 55 -44.60 61.80 21.50
N GLY A 56 -45.17 62.29 20.43
CA GLY A 56 -44.68 62.12 19.06
C GLY A 56 -43.29 62.73 18.93
N GLN A 57 -42.32 61.89 18.59
CA GLN A 57 -41.09 62.09 17.80
C GLN A 57 -39.95 61.08 18.08
N SER A 58 -40.19 60.06 18.89
CA SER A 58 -39.17 59.02 19.13
C SER A 58 -39.53 57.62 18.55
N SER A 59 -40.65 57.54 17.83
CA SER A 59 -41.23 56.24 17.44
C SER A 59 -40.47 55.48 16.36
N SER A 60 -39.80 56.17 15.42
CA SER A 60 -39.15 55.51 14.28
C SER A 60 -37.87 54.77 14.63
N HIS A 61 -37.07 55.34 15.52
CA HIS A 61 -35.78 54.74 15.93
C HIS A 61 -35.95 53.51 16.82
N ASN A 62 -36.92 53.56 17.72
CA ASN A 62 -37.24 52.44 18.60
C ASN A 62 -37.85 51.26 17.81
N THR A 63 -38.69 51.54 16.80
CA THR A 63 -39.24 50.52 15.92
C THR A 63 -38.13 49.80 15.11
N PHE A 64 -37.14 50.54 14.62
CA PHE A 64 -36.02 49.98 13.92
C PHE A 64 -35.15 49.08 14.83
N ILE A 65 -34.87 49.50 16.04
CA ILE A 65 -34.15 48.71 17.01
C ILE A 65 -34.90 47.43 17.38
N ILE A 66 -36.21 47.50 17.58
CA ILE A 66 -37.07 46.35 17.88
C ILE A 66 -37.01 45.35 16.68
N GLN A 67 -37.21 45.82 15.47
CA GLN A 67 -37.12 44.98 14.27
C GLN A 67 -35.73 44.37 14.06
N TYR A 68 -34.68 45.10 14.39
CA TYR A 68 -33.31 44.57 14.34
C TYR A 68 -33.10 43.47 15.38
N LEU A 69 -33.57 43.69 16.62
CA LEU A 69 -33.47 42.68 17.69
C LEU A 69 -34.30 41.44 17.38
N GLU A 70 -35.52 41.58 16.82
CA GLU A 70 -36.34 40.44 16.38
C GLU A 70 -35.64 39.61 15.32
N ARG A 71 -35.05 40.26 14.30
CA ARG A 71 -34.26 39.55 13.28
C ARG A 71 -33.07 38.83 13.86
N ARG A 72 -32.39 39.44 14.84
CA ARG A 72 -31.24 38.81 15.52
C ARG A 72 -31.68 37.63 16.38
N LEU A 73 -32.82 37.76 17.04
CA LEU A 73 -33.39 36.68 17.84
C LEU A 73 -33.80 35.50 16.94
N ALA A 74 -34.50 35.75 15.85
CA ALA A 74 -34.87 34.72 14.86
C ALA A 74 -33.62 34.01 14.26
N GLN A 75 -32.55 34.75 13.96
CA GLN A 75 -31.29 34.14 13.51
C GLN A 75 -30.61 33.29 14.60
N MET A 76 -30.73 33.70 15.86
CA MET A 76 -30.17 32.90 16.97
C MET A 76 -30.99 31.63 17.20
N GLU A 77 -32.32 31.72 17.12
CA GLU A 77 -33.21 30.56 17.21
C GLU A 77 -32.92 29.55 16.08
N GLU A 78 -32.77 30.03 14.86
CA GLU A 78 -32.43 29.16 13.73
C GLU A 78 -31.07 28.46 13.93
N ARG A 79 -30.09 29.19 14.44
CA ARG A 79 -28.75 28.59 14.76
C ARG A 79 -28.83 27.59 15.90
N LEU A 80 -29.66 27.86 16.91
CA LEU A 80 -29.90 26.96 18.03
C LEU A 80 -30.55 25.66 17.54
N ASN A 81 -31.60 25.77 16.75
CA ASN A 81 -32.29 24.62 16.17
C ASN A 81 -31.34 23.75 15.30
N ARG A 82 -30.48 24.37 14.48
CA ARG A 82 -29.48 23.64 13.70
C ARG A 82 -28.46 22.95 14.62
N CYS A 83 -28.06 23.61 15.71
CA CYS A 83 -27.13 23.01 16.67
C CYS A 83 -27.76 21.81 17.38
N GLU A 84 -29.01 21.93 17.77
CA GLU A 84 -29.79 20.87 18.40
C GLU A 84 -29.96 19.67 17.45
N GLN A 85 -30.32 19.92 16.20
CA GLN A 85 -30.41 18.88 15.16
C GLN A 85 -29.07 18.15 14.98
N ASN A 86 -27.98 18.90 14.85
CA ASN A 86 -26.65 18.32 14.72
C ASN A 86 -26.28 17.47 15.95
N THR A 87 -26.69 17.89 17.15
CA THR A 87 -26.42 17.14 18.38
C THR A 87 -27.18 15.82 18.39
N VAL A 88 -28.42 15.81 17.93
CA VAL A 88 -29.22 14.58 17.78
C VAL A 88 -28.56 13.63 16.77
N ASP A 89 -28.15 14.15 15.60
CA ASP A 89 -27.49 13.37 14.56
C ASP A 89 -26.15 12.75 15.03
N VAL A 90 -25.36 13.54 15.77
CA VAL A 90 -24.08 13.05 16.32
C VAL A 90 -24.35 11.99 17.39
N THR A 91 -25.34 12.19 18.23
CA THR A 91 -25.73 11.23 19.27
C THR A 91 -26.18 9.90 18.64
N GLN A 92 -26.98 9.95 17.59
CA GLN A 92 -27.40 8.75 16.85
C GLN A 92 -26.19 8.01 16.27
N LYS A 93 -25.26 8.72 15.61
CA LYS A 93 -24.05 8.11 15.07
C LYS A 93 -23.17 7.46 16.13
N ILE A 94 -23.10 8.05 17.33
CA ILE A 94 -22.38 7.46 18.47
C ILE A 94 -23.05 6.17 18.92
N TYR A 95 -24.36 6.13 18.96
CA TYR A 95 -25.11 4.89 19.30
C TYR A 95 -24.87 3.79 18.27
N ASP A 96 -24.94 4.13 16.97
CA ASP A 96 -24.74 3.18 15.88
C ASP A 96 -23.30 2.62 15.93
N LEU A 97 -22.31 3.49 16.05
CA LEU A 97 -20.90 3.09 16.18
C LEU A 97 -20.65 2.23 17.44
N SER A 98 -21.29 2.58 18.57
CA SER A 98 -21.19 1.80 19.81
C SER A 98 -21.82 0.41 19.67
N SER A 99 -22.87 0.29 18.86
CA SER A 99 -23.48 -0.99 18.54
C SER A 99 -22.58 -1.84 17.66
N GLU A 100 -22.00 -1.25 16.63
CA GLU A 100 -21.06 -1.89 15.71
C GLU A 100 -19.80 -2.40 16.44
N VAL A 101 -19.21 -1.57 17.29
CA VAL A 101 -18.06 -1.96 18.13
C VAL A 101 -18.39 -3.14 19.04
N ARG A 102 -19.58 -3.15 19.64
CA ARG A 102 -20.01 -4.31 20.47
C ARG A 102 -20.15 -5.59 19.66
N ASN A 103 -20.69 -5.51 18.45
CA ASN A 103 -20.80 -6.64 17.55
C ASN A 103 -19.43 -7.19 17.15
N HIS A 104 -18.50 -6.31 16.80
CA HIS A 104 -17.12 -6.72 16.50
C HIS A 104 -16.40 -7.34 17.70
N LEU A 105 -16.59 -6.79 18.89
CA LEU A 105 -16.01 -7.35 20.12
C LEU A 105 -16.56 -8.76 20.40
N SER A 106 -17.86 -8.97 20.18
CA SER A 106 -18.49 -10.28 20.29
C SER A 106 -17.91 -11.28 19.29
N THR A 107 -17.73 -10.86 18.04
CA THR A 107 -17.13 -11.70 16.97
C THR A 107 -15.69 -12.07 17.31
N VAL A 108 -14.88 -11.11 17.72
CA VAL A 108 -13.48 -11.34 18.14
C VAL A 108 -13.41 -12.28 19.34
N SER A 109 -14.34 -12.13 20.31
CA SER A 109 -14.43 -13.05 21.46
C SER A 109 -14.76 -14.48 21.04
N GLY A 110 -15.66 -14.63 20.06
CA GLY A 110 -16.01 -15.93 19.48
C GLY A 110 -14.82 -16.59 18.77
N LEU A 111 -14.14 -15.84 17.91
CA LEU A 111 -12.93 -16.31 17.20
C LEU A 111 -11.82 -16.71 18.19
N ARG A 112 -11.61 -15.90 19.24
CA ARG A 112 -10.61 -16.22 20.26
C ARG A 112 -10.93 -17.55 20.99
N SER A 113 -12.20 -17.80 21.26
CA SER A 113 -12.66 -19.06 21.88
C SER A 113 -12.42 -20.26 20.96
N GLU A 114 -12.72 -20.07 19.66
CA GLU A 114 -12.53 -21.09 18.64
C GLU A 114 -11.07 -21.46 18.45
N VAL A 115 -10.21 -20.44 18.29
CA VAL A 115 -8.75 -20.61 18.16
C VAL A 115 -8.18 -21.33 19.40
N ARG A 116 -8.63 -20.94 20.60
CA ARG A 116 -8.19 -21.62 21.83
C ARG A 116 -8.59 -23.11 21.83
N SER A 117 -9.81 -23.42 21.43
CA SER A 117 -10.27 -24.80 21.31
C SER A 117 -9.47 -25.62 20.30
N GLN A 118 -9.10 -25.00 19.17
CA GLN A 118 -8.23 -25.62 18.14
C GLN A 118 -6.81 -25.87 18.67
N VAL A 119 -6.23 -24.87 19.35
CA VAL A 119 -4.90 -25.01 19.98
C VAL A 119 -4.90 -26.12 21.05
N ASP A 120 -5.92 -26.17 21.91
CA ASP A 120 -6.05 -27.22 22.90
C ASP A 120 -6.19 -28.61 22.23
N GLY A 121 -6.94 -28.69 21.11
CA GLY A 121 -7.05 -29.93 20.32
C GLY A 121 -5.72 -30.37 19.68
N VAL A 122 -4.91 -29.40 19.21
CA VAL A 122 -3.56 -29.69 18.69
C VAL A 122 -2.64 -30.14 19.80
N SER A 123 -2.67 -29.49 20.98
CA SER A 123 -1.85 -29.88 22.14
C SER A 123 -2.12 -31.34 22.54
N VAL A 124 -3.38 -31.74 22.62
CA VAL A 124 -3.74 -33.16 22.95
C VAL A 124 -3.22 -34.14 21.89
N ARG A 125 -3.18 -33.71 20.61
CA ARG A 125 -2.62 -34.54 19.53
C ARG A 125 -1.12 -34.67 19.64
N VAL A 126 -0.42 -33.55 19.94
CA VAL A 126 1.03 -33.54 20.16
C VAL A 126 1.40 -34.47 21.33
N ASP A 127 0.73 -34.33 22.48
CA ASP A 127 0.94 -35.20 23.66
C ASP A 127 0.72 -36.69 23.36
N ARG A 128 -0.17 -36.99 22.38
CA ARG A 128 -0.38 -38.38 21.96
C ARG A 128 0.78 -38.87 21.10
N VAL A 129 1.25 -38.04 20.16
CA VAL A 129 2.36 -38.38 19.28
C VAL A 129 3.65 -38.53 20.10
N GLU A 130 3.90 -37.67 21.09
CA GLU A 130 5.03 -37.80 21.99
C GLU A 130 5.03 -39.12 22.73
N ARG A 131 3.85 -39.53 23.29
CA ARG A 131 3.72 -40.83 23.97
C ARG A 131 3.89 -42.01 23.02
N GLU A 132 3.45 -41.92 21.79
CA GLU A 132 3.65 -42.95 20.76
C GLU A 132 5.11 -43.04 20.36
N LEU A 133 5.79 -41.90 20.25
CA LEU A 133 7.25 -41.80 19.98
C LEU A 133 8.04 -42.43 21.13
N GLU A 134 7.76 -42.05 22.36
CA GLU A 134 8.42 -42.61 23.55
C GLU A 134 8.16 -44.15 23.68
N TYR A 135 6.97 -44.60 23.31
CA TYR A 135 6.65 -46.04 23.25
C TYR A 135 7.46 -46.74 22.13
N LEU A 136 7.64 -46.13 20.97
CA LEU A 136 8.41 -46.68 19.87
C LEU A 136 9.92 -46.66 20.18
N GLU A 137 10.45 -45.58 20.77
CA GLU A 137 11.84 -45.48 21.20
C GLU A 137 12.19 -46.58 22.23
N ASN A 138 11.29 -46.87 23.18
CA ASN A 138 11.48 -47.94 24.15
C ASN A 138 11.31 -49.35 23.59
N LYS A 139 10.70 -49.49 22.39
CA LYS A 139 10.45 -50.79 21.75
C LYS A 139 11.49 -51.17 20.69
N ILE A 140 12.27 -50.20 20.21
CA ILE A 140 13.36 -50.46 19.27
C ILE A 140 14.60 -50.84 20.08
N PRO A 141 15.08 -52.09 19.97
CA PRO A 141 16.39 -52.42 20.54
C PRO A 141 17.41 -51.57 19.80
N SER A 142 18.33 -50.96 20.55
CA SER A 142 19.39 -50.12 20.06
C SER A 142 20.14 -50.78 18.88
N LEU A 143 19.75 -50.45 17.66
CA LEU A 143 20.46 -50.84 16.45
C LEU A 143 21.61 -49.90 16.26
N PRO A 144 22.82 -50.41 16.01
CA PRO A 144 24.01 -49.56 15.81
C PRO A 144 23.99 -48.69 14.55
N ASN A 145 22.90 -48.66 13.81
CA ASN A 145 22.78 -47.94 12.54
C ASN A 145 22.14 -46.55 12.68
N ILE A 146 21.56 -46.21 13.84
CA ILE A 146 20.87 -44.86 14.00
C ILE A 146 21.89 -43.73 14.07
N GLU A 147 23.03 -43.94 14.70
CA GLU A 147 24.09 -42.92 14.73
C GLU A 147 24.69 -42.65 13.34
N MET A 148 24.75 -43.69 12.48
CA MET A 148 25.23 -43.53 11.09
C MET A 148 24.21 -42.85 10.18
N GLU A 149 22.93 -43.08 10.41
CA GLU A 149 21.81 -42.46 9.65
C GLU A 149 21.61 -40.98 10.08
N GLN A 150 21.75 -40.68 11.36
CA GLN A 150 21.78 -39.30 11.85
C GLN A 150 23.02 -38.53 11.36
N ALA A 151 24.18 -39.14 11.33
CA ALA A 151 25.40 -38.53 10.80
C ALA A 151 25.29 -38.28 9.27
N LEU A 152 24.61 -39.15 8.53
CA LEU A 152 24.31 -38.97 7.11
C LEU A 152 23.33 -37.83 6.89
N LEU A 153 22.25 -37.76 7.67
CA LEU A 153 21.25 -36.68 7.62
C LEU A 153 21.87 -35.32 7.97
N GLU A 154 22.72 -35.25 8.99
CA GLU A 154 23.48 -34.05 9.33
C GLU A 154 24.46 -33.65 8.23
N GLN A 155 25.04 -34.61 7.50
CA GLN A 155 25.89 -34.32 6.36
C GLN A 155 25.12 -33.82 5.16
N GLU A 156 23.90 -34.34 4.91
CA GLU A 156 23.00 -33.83 3.85
C GLU A 156 22.55 -32.43 4.16
N ILE A 157 22.11 -32.13 5.40
CA ILE A 157 21.70 -30.78 5.83
C ILE A 157 22.85 -29.79 5.69
N LYS A 158 24.06 -30.17 6.14
CA LYS A 158 25.27 -29.34 5.98
C LYS A 158 25.67 -29.17 4.52
N ALA A 159 25.46 -30.19 3.67
CA ALA A 159 25.71 -30.09 2.23
C ALA A 159 24.73 -29.16 1.53
N GLU A 160 23.44 -29.22 1.91
CA GLU A 160 22.42 -28.30 1.40
C GLU A 160 22.66 -26.85 1.86
N GLU A 161 23.01 -26.63 3.15
CA GLU A 161 23.37 -25.32 3.66
C GLU A 161 24.62 -24.75 2.95
N LEU A 162 25.62 -25.60 2.71
CA LEU A 162 26.85 -25.23 1.99
C LEU A 162 26.55 -24.93 0.50
N ASP A 163 25.64 -25.64 -0.11
CA ASP A 163 25.21 -25.39 -1.51
C ASP A 163 24.37 -24.12 -1.63
N GLN A 164 23.52 -23.84 -0.62
CA GLN A 164 22.82 -22.56 -0.51
C GLN A 164 23.76 -21.38 -0.26
N LEU A 165 24.80 -21.56 0.58
CA LEU A 165 25.85 -20.57 0.78
C LEU A 165 26.69 -20.36 -0.50
N LYS A 166 27.03 -21.45 -1.20
CA LYS A 166 27.74 -21.39 -2.49
C LYS A 166 26.86 -20.75 -3.58
N LYS A 167 25.55 -20.97 -3.58
CA LYS A 167 24.60 -20.26 -4.46
C LYS A 167 24.54 -18.77 -4.12
N LYS A 168 24.48 -18.42 -2.82
CA LYS A 168 24.56 -17.03 -2.37
C LYS A 168 25.88 -16.36 -2.78
N ASP A 169 26.99 -17.05 -2.63
CA ASP A 169 28.32 -16.54 -3.02
C ASP A 169 28.50 -16.47 -4.54
N ARG A 170 27.93 -17.41 -5.33
CA ARG A 170 27.88 -17.29 -6.80
C ARG A 170 27.05 -16.11 -7.25
N ILE A 171 25.89 -15.86 -6.64
CA ILE A 171 25.08 -14.66 -6.91
C ILE A 171 25.86 -13.40 -6.54
N LYS A 172 26.70 -13.42 -5.52
CA LYS A 172 27.59 -12.33 -5.12
C LYS A 172 28.77 -12.13 -6.09
N LEU A 173 29.33 -13.20 -6.66
CA LEU A 173 30.48 -13.14 -7.57
C LEU A 173 30.10 -12.84 -9.04
N ASP A 174 28.92 -13.25 -9.51
CA ASP A 174 28.45 -12.95 -10.87
C ASP A 174 27.90 -11.52 -11.02
N ASN A 175 27.80 -10.77 -9.93
CA ASN A 175 27.16 -9.47 -9.91
C ASN A 175 28.13 -8.37 -9.50
N ASP A 176 28.89 -7.88 -10.48
CA ASP A 176 29.57 -6.56 -10.40
C ASP A 176 28.54 -5.40 -10.44
N CYS A 177 27.37 -5.65 -9.83
CA CYS A 177 26.26 -4.70 -9.78
C CYS A 177 26.30 -3.88 -8.48
N SER A 178 27.36 -3.08 -8.32
CA SER A 178 27.56 -2.18 -7.17
C SER A 178 26.97 -0.78 -7.42
N THR A 179 25.94 -0.69 -8.25
CA THR A 179 25.38 0.59 -8.69
C THR A 179 24.17 0.99 -7.84
N VAL A 180 24.22 2.17 -7.24
CA VAL A 180 23.11 2.74 -6.45
C VAL A 180 22.56 4.00 -7.06
N LEU A 181 21.30 4.29 -6.82
CA LEU A 181 20.62 5.49 -7.26
C LEU A 181 21.23 6.73 -6.60
N SER A 182 21.58 7.72 -7.40
CA SER A 182 22.03 9.04 -6.93
C SER A 182 20.92 10.09 -7.05
N THR A 183 20.28 10.17 -8.21
CA THR A 183 19.20 11.15 -8.44
C THR A 183 18.32 10.74 -9.61
N VAL A 184 17.07 11.18 -9.59
CA VAL A 184 16.13 11.06 -10.70
C VAL A 184 15.82 12.45 -11.25
N LYS A 185 16.02 12.66 -12.56
CA LYS A 185 15.76 13.93 -13.24
C LYS A 185 14.68 13.75 -14.30
N SER A 186 13.72 14.68 -14.34
CA SER A 186 12.75 14.71 -15.45
C SER A 186 13.47 15.02 -16.75
N LEU A 187 13.36 14.13 -17.72
CA LEU A 187 13.98 14.30 -19.02
C LEU A 187 13.00 14.91 -20.02
N LYS A 188 11.82 14.27 -20.20
CA LYS A 188 10.94 14.59 -21.31
C LYS A 188 9.54 14.01 -21.11
N ILE A 189 8.52 14.81 -21.46
CA ILE A 189 7.21 14.28 -21.83
C ILE A 189 7.31 13.89 -23.30
N VAL A 190 7.01 12.63 -23.60
CA VAL A 190 7.12 12.07 -24.94
C VAL A 190 5.83 12.26 -25.71
N LYS A 191 4.70 11.91 -25.09
CA LYS A 191 3.39 11.91 -25.72
C LYS A 191 2.28 11.96 -24.67
N ARG A 192 1.08 12.29 -25.08
CA ARG A 192 -0.16 12.02 -24.35
C ARG A 192 -1.05 11.18 -25.23
N GLU A 193 -1.25 9.91 -24.87
CA GLU A 193 -2.07 8.96 -25.63
C GLU A 193 -2.61 7.88 -24.70
N GLY A 194 -3.76 7.31 -25.07
CA GLY A 194 -4.41 6.25 -24.31
C GLY A 194 -5.21 6.74 -23.11
N ASP A 195 -5.53 5.83 -22.23
CA ASP A 195 -6.31 6.08 -21.02
C ASP A 195 -5.50 6.82 -19.94
N THR A 196 -6.18 7.25 -18.87
CA THR A 196 -5.52 7.81 -17.68
C THR A 196 -4.50 6.84 -17.08
N TYR A 197 -4.81 5.55 -17.11
CA TYR A 197 -3.94 4.47 -16.63
C TYR A 197 -3.36 3.67 -17.79
N GLY A 198 -2.16 3.18 -17.60
CA GLY A 198 -1.47 2.34 -18.58
C GLY A 198 -0.02 2.12 -18.22
N SER A 199 0.69 1.44 -19.10
CA SER A 199 2.14 1.23 -19.03
C SER A 199 2.76 1.32 -20.40
N TRP A 200 4.01 1.78 -20.45
CA TRP A 200 4.80 1.80 -21.67
C TRP A 200 6.28 1.65 -21.35
N PHE A 201 7.00 0.95 -22.19
CA PHE A 201 8.39 0.62 -21.92
C PHE A 201 9.08 0.07 -23.17
N LYS A 202 10.38 -0.19 -23.05
CA LYS A 202 11.20 -0.89 -24.03
C LYS A 202 11.64 -2.25 -23.48
N ASP A 203 11.92 -3.18 -24.36
CA ASP A 203 12.58 -4.43 -23.98
C ASP A 203 14.08 -4.14 -23.72
N PRO A 204 14.61 -4.43 -22.53
CA PRO A 204 16.02 -4.20 -22.23
C PRO A 204 16.97 -5.23 -22.84
N SER A 205 16.46 -6.21 -23.58
CA SER A 205 17.28 -7.18 -24.29
C SER A 205 18.16 -6.54 -25.36
N GLU A 206 19.21 -7.24 -25.77
CA GLU A 206 20.17 -6.70 -26.74
C GLU A 206 19.54 -6.48 -28.11
N GLY A 207 19.88 -5.33 -28.72
CA GLY A 207 19.44 -4.98 -30.06
C GLY A 207 17.96 -4.58 -30.17
N SER A 208 17.18 -4.60 -29.10
CA SER A 208 15.79 -4.19 -29.15
C SER A 208 15.64 -2.67 -29.06
N ALA A 209 15.03 -2.08 -30.09
CA ALA A 209 14.63 -0.66 -30.09
C ALA A 209 13.12 -0.49 -29.95
N LYS A 210 12.37 -1.59 -29.85
CA LYS A 210 10.92 -1.63 -29.83
C LYS A 210 10.37 -0.94 -28.58
N VAL A 211 9.23 -0.27 -28.76
CA VAL A 211 8.45 0.34 -27.69
C VAL A 211 7.11 -0.37 -27.61
N TYR A 212 6.73 -0.74 -26.41
CA TYR A 212 5.48 -1.39 -26.11
C TYR A 212 4.57 -0.45 -25.34
N PHE A 213 3.29 -0.49 -25.66
CA PHE A 213 2.29 0.43 -25.14
C PHE A 213 1.01 -0.35 -24.81
N LEU A 214 0.62 -0.28 -23.53
CA LEU A 214 -0.54 -0.95 -22.98
C LEU A 214 -1.43 0.10 -22.31
N SER A 215 -2.59 0.37 -22.91
CA SER A 215 -3.52 1.38 -22.42
C SER A 215 -4.67 0.74 -21.65
N GLY A 216 -5.02 1.35 -20.53
CA GLY A 216 -6.10 0.90 -19.65
C GLY A 216 -5.65 -0.08 -18.57
N LEU A 217 -6.56 -0.29 -17.61
CA LEU A 217 -6.35 -1.19 -16.47
C LEU A 217 -6.66 -2.65 -16.81
N ARG A 218 -7.40 -2.86 -17.90
CA ARG A 218 -7.80 -4.17 -18.39
C ARG A 218 -8.02 -4.10 -19.90
N ASN A 219 -7.29 -4.90 -20.64
CA ASN A 219 -7.41 -5.06 -22.08
C ASN A 219 -6.60 -6.30 -22.51
N ASN A 220 -6.67 -6.68 -23.79
CA ASN A 220 -5.86 -7.74 -24.37
C ASN A 220 -5.07 -7.29 -25.62
N THR A 221 -5.08 -6.00 -25.94
CA THR A 221 -4.40 -5.49 -27.13
C THR A 221 -3.18 -4.65 -26.76
N LEU A 222 -1.99 -5.17 -27.03
CA LEU A 222 -0.70 -4.51 -26.89
C LEU A 222 -0.33 -3.84 -28.22
N LEU A 223 0.16 -2.60 -28.16
CA LEU A 223 0.73 -1.91 -29.32
C LEU A 223 2.26 -1.97 -29.31
N GLU A 224 2.84 -2.53 -30.38
CA GLU A 224 4.29 -2.56 -30.61
C GLU A 224 4.69 -1.52 -31.64
N TYR A 225 5.60 -0.62 -31.28
CA TYR A 225 6.23 0.34 -32.16
C TYR A 225 7.68 -0.06 -32.43
N VAL A 226 8.14 0.12 -33.66
CA VAL A 226 9.49 -0.27 -34.08
C VAL A 226 10.60 0.43 -33.27
N ASN A 227 10.37 1.68 -32.87
CA ASN A 227 11.28 2.45 -32.05
C ASN A 227 10.59 3.67 -31.42
N LEU A 228 11.29 4.34 -30.52
CA LEU A 228 10.79 5.53 -29.79
C LEU A 228 10.43 6.70 -30.74
N LYS A 229 11.17 6.88 -31.85
CA LYS A 229 10.87 7.90 -32.83
C LYS A 229 9.49 7.68 -33.46
N ARG A 230 9.19 6.45 -33.85
CA ARG A 230 7.89 6.07 -34.42
C ARG A 230 6.76 6.20 -33.41
N PHE A 231 7.03 5.86 -32.16
CA PHE A 231 6.07 6.09 -31.08
C PHE A 231 5.73 7.57 -30.91
N THR A 232 6.74 8.44 -30.92
CA THR A 232 6.57 9.89 -30.69
C THR A 232 5.88 10.61 -31.84
N GLU A 233 6.29 10.30 -33.10
CA GLU A 233 5.84 11.05 -34.27
C GLU A 233 4.46 10.62 -34.78
N GLY A 234 4.00 9.42 -34.44
CA GLY A 234 2.80 8.82 -35.01
C GLY A 234 2.92 8.70 -36.52
N SER A 235 3.08 7.55 -37.12
CA SER A 235 3.26 7.41 -38.56
C SER A 235 2.01 6.88 -39.21
N THR A 236 1.45 7.65 -40.13
CA THR A 236 0.36 7.20 -41.02
C THR A 236 0.84 6.09 -41.98
N THR A 237 2.14 6.05 -42.30
CA THR A 237 2.71 5.09 -43.26
C THR A 237 3.09 3.74 -42.64
N ARG A 238 3.34 3.67 -41.35
CA ARG A 238 3.60 2.42 -40.61
C ARG A 238 2.99 2.55 -39.22
N PRO A 239 1.71 2.16 -39.06
CA PRO A 239 1.05 2.17 -37.74
C PRO A 239 1.74 1.19 -36.80
N ALA A 240 1.44 1.30 -35.50
CA ALA A 240 1.84 0.32 -34.52
C ALA A 240 1.34 -1.08 -34.92
N LYS A 241 2.10 -2.13 -34.61
CA LYS A 241 1.63 -3.48 -34.71
C LYS A 241 0.76 -3.75 -33.48
N ALA A 242 -0.53 -4.01 -33.69
CA ALA A 242 -1.39 -4.53 -32.63
C ALA A 242 -1.11 -6.02 -32.44
N ILE A 243 -0.87 -6.42 -31.19
CA ILE A 243 -0.70 -7.81 -30.79
C ILE A 243 -1.86 -8.12 -29.85
N GLU A 244 -2.70 -9.05 -30.24
CA GLU A 244 -3.82 -9.53 -29.43
C GLU A 244 -3.29 -10.62 -28.48
N LEU A 245 -3.51 -10.41 -27.18
CA LEU A 245 -3.08 -11.35 -26.15
C LEU A 245 -4.17 -12.39 -25.90
N PRO A 246 -3.81 -13.60 -25.49
CA PRO A 246 -4.77 -14.69 -25.26
C PRO A 246 -5.69 -14.45 -24.05
N PHE A 247 -5.29 -13.59 -23.11
CA PHE A 247 -6.06 -13.22 -21.93
C PHE A 247 -5.85 -11.73 -21.60
N ASP A 248 -6.89 -11.12 -21.04
CA ASP A 248 -6.80 -9.75 -20.54
C ASP A 248 -5.75 -9.63 -19.43
N TRP A 249 -5.09 -8.47 -19.38
CA TRP A 249 -4.27 -8.10 -18.22
C TRP A 249 -5.10 -7.43 -17.12
N GLN A 250 -4.52 -7.39 -15.91
CA GLN A 250 -5.02 -6.68 -14.74
C GLN A 250 -4.01 -5.64 -14.28
N GLY A 251 -4.46 -4.37 -14.12
CA GLY A 251 -3.63 -3.28 -13.61
C GLY A 251 -2.63 -2.74 -14.63
N THR A 252 -1.47 -2.25 -14.15
CA THR A 252 -0.47 -1.56 -14.98
C THR A 252 0.96 -2.10 -14.81
N GLY A 253 1.11 -3.15 -14.01
CA GLY A 253 2.41 -3.75 -13.68
C GLY A 253 2.88 -4.78 -14.71
N HIS A 254 3.12 -4.36 -15.95
CA HIS A 254 3.57 -5.23 -17.03
C HIS A 254 5.00 -4.95 -17.41
N VAL A 255 5.69 -5.95 -17.97
CA VAL A 255 7.05 -5.80 -18.48
C VAL A 255 7.27 -6.68 -19.70
N VAL A 256 8.08 -6.20 -20.66
CA VAL A 256 8.65 -7.04 -21.71
C VAL A 256 10.12 -7.28 -21.44
N TYR A 257 10.51 -8.55 -21.48
CA TYR A 257 11.89 -8.95 -21.26
C TYR A 257 12.24 -10.14 -22.14
N ASN A 258 13.32 -10.02 -22.92
CA ASN A 258 13.80 -11.02 -23.89
C ASN A 258 12.72 -11.46 -24.92
N GLY A 259 11.88 -10.53 -25.40
CA GLY A 259 10.85 -10.82 -26.39
C GLY A 259 9.58 -11.43 -25.82
N PHE A 260 9.49 -11.62 -24.50
CA PHE A 260 8.30 -12.11 -23.83
C PHE A 260 7.64 -11.00 -23.01
N LEU A 261 6.31 -10.94 -23.08
CA LEU A 261 5.51 -10.10 -22.18
C LEU A 261 5.16 -10.90 -20.93
N TYR A 262 5.38 -10.26 -19.78
CA TYR A 262 4.97 -10.78 -18.47
C TYR A 262 3.90 -9.85 -17.91
N TYR A 263 2.78 -10.41 -17.47
CA TYR A 263 1.67 -9.61 -16.92
C TYR A 263 0.79 -10.41 -15.96
N HIS A 264 0.07 -9.70 -15.11
CA HIS A 264 -0.96 -10.26 -14.26
C HIS A 264 -2.21 -10.57 -15.09
N LYS A 265 -2.63 -11.83 -15.10
CA LYS A 265 -3.85 -12.27 -15.78
C LYS A 265 -5.08 -11.76 -15.05
N ALA A 266 -5.99 -11.12 -15.77
CA ALA A 266 -7.26 -10.66 -15.22
C ALA A 266 -8.11 -11.84 -14.69
N ASP A 267 -8.97 -11.51 -13.71
CA ASP A 267 -9.87 -12.47 -13.05
C ASP A 267 -9.14 -13.61 -12.29
N THR A 268 -7.85 -13.42 -12.03
CA THR A 268 -7.07 -14.30 -11.18
C THR A 268 -6.41 -13.49 -10.06
N PRO A 269 -6.32 -14.01 -8.83
CA PRO A 269 -5.74 -13.24 -7.75
C PRO A 269 -4.24 -12.96 -7.96
N ASN A 270 -3.48 -13.96 -8.42
CA ASN A 270 -2.02 -13.95 -8.38
C ASN A 270 -1.34 -14.72 -9.51
N GLN A 271 -2.02 -14.88 -10.67
CA GLN A 271 -1.43 -15.59 -11.82
C GLN A 271 -0.65 -14.62 -12.72
N ILE A 272 0.61 -14.93 -12.96
CA ILE A 272 1.48 -14.26 -13.93
C ILE A 272 1.54 -15.12 -15.18
N LEU A 273 1.36 -14.48 -16.33
CA LEU A 273 1.53 -15.11 -17.63
C LEU A 273 2.81 -14.63 -18.30
N LYS A 274 3.48 -15.54 -19.02
CA LYS A 274 4.58 -15.27 -19.95
C LYS A 274 4.08 -15.55 -21.37
N VAL A 275 4.05 -14.52 -22.20
CA VAL A 275 3.53 -14.57 -23.56
C VAL A 275 4.63 -14.27 -24.56
N ASP A 276 4.80 -15.12 -25.55
CA ASP A 276 5.69 -14.87 -26.70
C ASP A 276 5.06 -13.80 -27.62
N LEU A 277 5.74 -12.67 -27.78
CA LEU A 277 5.26 -11.55 -28.61
C LEU A 277 5.38 -11.80 -30.11
N VAL A 278 6.11 -12.82 -30.54
CA VAL A 278 6.19 -13.21 -31.94
C VAL A 278 4.93 -13.98 -32.37
N ASN A 279 4.54 -14.94 -31.54
CA ASN A 279 3.44 -15.87 -31.82
C ASN A 279 2.12 -15.47 -31.15
N GLY A 280 2.14 -14.57 -30.14
CA GLY A 280 0.99 -14.16 -29.35
C GLY A 280 0.45 -15.28 -28.44
N THR A 281 1.27 -16.26 -28.08
CA THR A 281 0.85 -17.44 -27.31
C THR A 281 1.43 -17.45 -25.90
N VAL A 282 0.68 -18.00 -24.93
CA VAL A 282 1.19 -18.27 -23.59
C VAL A 282 2.24 -19.36 -23.68
N VAL A 283 3.45 -19.05 -23.20
CA VAL A 283 4.57 -20.01 -23.13
C VAL A 283 4.61 -20.65 -21.76
N ASP A 284 4.33 -19.86 -20.70
CA ASP A 284 4.41 -20.32 -19.33
C ASP A 284 3.52 -19.47 -18.40
N SER A 285 3.25 -19.97 -17.21
CA SER A 285 2.52 -19.23 -16.18
C SER A 285 2.89 -19.70 -14.78
N THR A 286 2.84 -18.79 -13.82
CA THR A 286 3.07 -19.11 -12.41
C THR A 286 2.04 -18.45 -11.51
N LEU A 287 1.83 -19.04 -10.33
CA LEU A 287 1.02 -18.46 -9.26
C LEU A 287 1.98 -17.92 -8.19
N LEU A 288 1.89 -16.63 -7.89
CA LEU A 288 2.75 -16.01 -6.88
C LEU A 288 2.09 -16.08 -5.50
N PRO A 289 2.60 -16.87 -4.55
CA PRO A 289 2.07 -16.93 -3.20
C PRO A 289 2.10 -15.54 -2.51
N GLY A 290 1.09 -15.24 -1.72
CA GLY A 290 0.98 -13.97 -0.98
C GLY A 290 0.50 -12.78 -1.79
N ALA A 291 0.69 -12.77 -3.11
CA ALA A 291 0.27 -11.69 -3.99
C ALA A 291 -1.24 -11.66 -4.27
N GLY A 292 -1.73 -10.53 -4.78
CA GLY A 292 -3.09 -10.38 -5.30
C GLY A 292 -4.17 -10.13 -4.25
N ARG A 293 -3.84 -10.13 -2.96
CA ARG A 293 -4.77 -9.85 -1.86
C ARG A 293 -4.89 -8.36 -1.54
N LEU A 294 -3.85 -7.60 -1.77
CA LEU A 294 -3.78 -6.15 -1.59
C LEU A 294 -3.25 -5.48 -2.85
N PRO A 295 -3.69 -4.26 -3.18
CA PRO A 295 -3.02 -3.43 -4.17
C PRO A 295 -1.55 -3.24 -3.77
N VAL A 296 -0.65 -3.32 -4.76
CA VAL A 296 0.79 -3.17 -4.50
C VAL A 296 1.13 -1.77 -3.98
N TYR A 297 0.46 -0.73 -4.49
CA TYR A 297 0.67 0.65 -4.06
C TYR A 297 -0.63 1.27 -3.56
N GLY A 298 -0.58 1.92 -2.41
CA GLY A 298 -1.74 2.56 -1.80
C GLY A 298 -2.33 3.71 -2.61
N LEU A 299 -1.58 4.27 -3.55
CA LEU A 299 -2.04 5.31 -4.49
C LEU A 299 -2.34 4.78 -5.90
N ASN A 300 -2.11 3.49 -6.17
CA ASN A 300 -2.50 2.80 -7.41
C ASN A 300 -3.28 1.52 -7.06
N LEU A 301 -4.55 1.68 -6.74
CA LEU A 301 -5.41 0.62 -6.18
C LEU A 301 -5.78 -0.49 -7.18
N ASN A 302 -5.45 -0.34 -8.45
CA ASN A 302 -5.85 -1.28 -9.51
C ASN A 302 -4.75 -2.27 -9.89
N THR A 303 -3.52 -2.06 -9.40
CA THR A 303 -2.36 -2.91 -9.66
C THR A 303 -2.05 -3.75 -8.42
N TYR A 304 -2.11 -5.06 -8.55
CA TYR A 304 -1.89 -6.03 -7.45
C TYR A 304 -0.52 -6.69 -7.50
N MET A 305 0.08 -6.72 -8.68
CA MET A 305 1.46 -7.17 -8.92
C MET A 305 2.10 -6.21 -9.91
N ASP A 306 3.30 -5.77 -9.61
CA ASP A 306 4.10 -4.91 -10.48
C ASP A 306 5.38 -5.66 -10.88
N LEU A 307 5.48 -5.98 -12.16
CA LEU A 307 6.62 -6.68 -12.72
C LEU A 307 7.70 -5.67 -13.10
N ALA A 308 8.92 -5.99 -12.77
CA ALA A 308 10.07 -5.13 -13.00
C ALA A 308 11.26 -5.92 -13.55
N VAL A 309 12.18 -5.23 -14.21
CA VAL A 309 13.45 -5.78 -14.69
C VAL A 309 14.56 -4.82 -14.30
N ASP A 310 15.63 -5.38 -13.77
CA ASP A 310 16.87 -4.66 -13.54
C ASP A 310 18.08 -5.42 -14.13
N GLU A 311 19.28 -5.07 -13.73
CA GLU A 311 20.52 -5.71 -14.15
C GLU A 311 20.59 -7.20 -13.74
N LEU A 312 19.86 -7.57 -12.66
CA LEU A 312 19.83 -8.94 -12.14
C LEU A 312 18.71 -9.81 -12.74
N GLY A 313 17.80 -9.23 -13.53
CA GLY A 313 16.77 -9.93 -14.28
C GLY A 313 15.34 -9.59 -13.88
N LEU A 314 14.45 -10.59 -13.77
CA LEU A 314 13.01 -10.43 -13.64
C LEU A 314 12.56 -10.45 -12.18
N TRP A 315 11.71 -9.49 -11.81
CA TRP A 315 11.19 -9.29 -10.48
C TRP A 315 9.68 -9.11 -10.46
N VAL A 316 9.07 -9.41 -9.32
CA VAL A 316 7.69 -9.03 -9.01
C VAL A 316 7.66 -8.28 -7.69
N ILE A 317 7.02 -7.12 -7.69
CA ILE A 317 6.72 -6.34 -6.50
C ILE A 317 5.24 -6.55 -6.17
N HIS A 318 4.92 -6.93 -4.95
CA HIS A 318 3.54 -7.07 -4.49
C HIS A 318 3.41 -6.66 -3.02
N ALA A 319 2.18 -6.50 -2.53
CA ALA A 319 1.92 -6.26 -1.12
C ALA A 319 1.30 -7.50 -0.49
N ASP A 320 1.82 -7.93 0.64
CA ASP A 320 1.31 -9.11 1.34
C ASP A 320 0.75 -8.75 2.71
N PRO A 321 -0.54 -9.04 2.99
CA PRO A 321 -1.14 -8.80 4.31
C PRO A 321 -0.48 -9.60 5.43
N ASP A 322 0.10 -10.76 5.14
CA ASP A 322 0.76 -11.59 6.14
C ASP A 322 2.08 -10.96 6.65
N TYR A 323 2.67 -10.07 5.84
CA TYR A 323 3.79 -9.19 6.21
C TYR A 323 3.33 -7.77 6.62
N GLY A 324 2.09 -7.63 7.14
CA GLY A 324 1.55 -6.35 7.60
C GLY A 324 1.29 -5.32 6.50
N GLY A 325 1.10 -5.77 5.25
CA GLY A 325 0.89 -4.93 4.08
C GLY A 325 2.15 -4.21 3.62
N ASN A 326 3.32 -4.75 3.92
CA ASN A 326 4.59 -4.29 3.36
C ASN A 326 4.71 -4.69 1.89
N LEU A 327 5.58 -3.98 1.18
CA LEU A 327 6.05 -4.42 -0.12
C LEU A 327 6.97 -5.62 0.04
N VAL A 328 6.73 -6.61 -0.78
CA VAL A 328 7.51 -7.83 -0.91
C VAL A 328 8.06 -7.86 -2.32
N ILE A 329 9.34 -8.17 -2.48
CA ILE A 329 9.96 -8.39 -3.78
C ILE A 329 10.27 -9.85 -3.97
N THR A 330 9.97 -10.36 -5.15
CA THR A 330 10.20 -11.74 -5.52
C THR A 330 11.02 -11.80 -6.80
N LYS A 331 12.13 -12.51 -6.76
CA LYS A 331 12.97 -12.79 -7.92
C LYS A 331 12.42 -14.00 -8.66
N LEU A 332 12.22 -13.87 -9.95
CA LEU A 332 11.77 -14.97 -10.81
C LEU A 332 12.87 -15.40 -11.77
N ASP A 333 12.99 -16.70 -11.96
CA ASP A 333 13.74 -17.25 -13.09
C ASP A 333 13.04 -16.88 -14.41
N LYS A 334 13.75 -16.22 -15.29
CA LYS A 334 13.19 -15.72 -16.57
C LYS A 334 12.80 -16.83 -17.55
N TRP A 335 13.31 -18.04 -17.37
CA TRP A 335 13.03 -19.17 -18.26
C TRP A 335 11.83 -19.98 -17.81
N THR A 336 11.80 -20.32 -16.51
CA THR A 336 10.82 -21.24 -15.90
C THR A 336 9.74 -20.54 -15.09
N LEU A 337 9.84 -19.22 -14.88
CA LEU A 337 8.99 -18.45 -13.95
C LEU A 337 8.98 -18.98 -12.50
N ALA A 338 9.91 -19.85 -12.15
CA ALA A 338 10.04 -20.34 -10.79
C ALA A 338 10.45 -19.18 -9.87
N VAL A 339 9.92 -19.19 -8.64
CA VAL A 339 10.33 -18.28 -7.60
C VAL A 339 11.73 -18.69 -7.14
N GLU A 340 12.71 -17.80 -7.31
CA GLU A 340 14.07 -18.02 -6.84
C GLU A 340 14.21 -17.58 -5.38
N TYR A 341 13.79 -16.36 -5.07
CA TYR A 341 13.88 -15.75 -3.74
C TYR A 341 12.74 -14.78 -3.51
N THR A 342 12.40 -14.58 -2.23
CA THR A 342 11.40 -13.60 -1.79
C THR A 342 11.91 -12.87 -0.56
N TRP A 343 11.72 -11.54 -0.52
CA TRP A 343 12.14 -10.68 0.60
C TRP A 343 10.99 -9.78 1.05
N ASP A 344 10.72 -9.73 2.37
CA ASP A 344 9.95 -8.65 2.99
C ASP A 344 10.85 -7.42 3.11
N THR A 345 10.45 -6.34 2.47
CA THR A 345 11.27 -5.13 2.40
C THR A 345 11.06 -4.17 3.56
N LEU A 346 10.07 -4.41 4.40
CA LEU A 346 9.59 -3.50 5.45
C LEU A 346 9.06 -2.15 4.91
N CYS A 347 9.17 -1.89 3.60
CA CYS A 347 8.61 -0.70 2.96
C CYS A 347 7.09 -0.78 2.91
N LYS A 348 6.41 0.25 3.43
CA LYS A 348 4.95 0.26 3.49
C LYS A 348 4.34 0.49 2.11
N SER A 349 3.35 -0.32 1.73
CA SER A 349 2.51 -0.12 0.53
C SER A 349 1.66 1.15 0.63
N ARG A 350 1.24 1.50 1.85
CA ARG A 350 0.44 2.71 2.11
C ARG A 350 1.20 3.96 1.67
N ASP A 351 0.51 4.86 0.96
CA ASP A 351 1.03 6.12 0.42
C ASP A 351 2.16 5.95 -0.63
N ALA A 352 2.50 4.70 -1.02
CA ALA A 352 3.35 4.43 -2.17
C ALA A 352 2.57 4.67 -3.47
N GLU A 353 3.20 5.31 -4.45
CA GLU A 353 2.64 5.51 -5.79
C GLU A 353 3.28 4.62 -6.86
N GLY A 354 4.47 4.11 -6.60
CA GLY A 354 5.20 3.22 -7.48
C GLY A 354 6.54 2.83 -6.91
N ALA A 355 7.21 1.89 -7.54
CA ALA A 355 8.55 1.47 -7.19
C ALA A 355 9.31 0.97 -8.42
N PHE A 356 10.61 0.82 -8.30
CA PHE A 356 11.49 0.25 -9.32
C PHE A 356 12.72 -0.35 -8.67
N LEU A 357 13.39 -1.25 -9.39
CA LEU A 357 14.63 -1.89 -8.92
C LEU A 357 15.83 -1.45 -9.77
N ILE A 358 16.97 -1.31 -9.11
CA ILE A 358 18.28 -1.12 -9.73
C ILE A 358 19.29 -2.00 -8.99
N CYS A 359 19.93 -2.94 -9.66
CA CYS A 359 20.92 -3.82 -9.07
C CYS A 359 20.43 -4.53 -7.80
N GLY A 360 19.20 -5.03 -7.80
CA GLY A 360 18.61 -5.71 -6.63
C GLY A 360 18.17 -4.78 -5.50
N THR A 361 18.34 -3.48 -5.64
CA THR A 361 17.83 -2.50 -4.67
C THR A 361 16.48 -1.98 -5.11
N LEU A 362 15.46 -2.17 -4.27
CA LEU A 362 14.14 -1.59 -4.44
C LEU A 362 14.14 -0.12 -4.00
N TYR A 363 13.57 0.74 -4.82
CA TYR A 363 13.34 2.17 -4.54
C TYR A 363 11.86 2.44 -4.60
N VAL A 364 11.26 2.87 -3.47
CA VAL A 364 9.82 3.11 -3.36
C VAL A 364 9.53 4.61 -3.35
N VAL A 365 8.67 5.02 -4.27
CA VAL A 365 8.23 6.41 -4.43
C VAL A 365 6.95 6.62 -3.66
N TYR A 366 6.96 7.58 -2.74
CA TYR A 366 5.83 7.96 -1.89
C TYR A 366 5.29 9.33 -2.22
N ASN A 367 4.00 9.51 -1.97
CA ASN A 367 3.32 10.79 -2.06
C ASN A 367 2.18 10.86 -1.06
N THR A 368 1.58 12.02 -0.89
CA THR A 368 0.36 12.20 -0.12
C THR A 368 -0.88 12.09 -1.02
N ARG A 369 -1.99 11.59 -0.48
CA ARG A 369 -3.28 11.51 -1.20
C ARG A 369 -3.80 12.86 -1.70
N TYR A 370 -3.34 13.95 -1.11
CA TYR A 370 -3.77 15.32 -1.44
C TYR A 370 -2.87 15.99 -2.48
N GLY A 371 -1.94 15.24 -3.04
CA GLY A 371 -0.91 15.77 -3.92
C GLY A 371 0.23 16.44 -3.12
N GLY A 372 1.39 16.46 -3.70
CA GLY A 372 2.60 16.99 -3.08
C GLY A 372 3.81 16.62 -3.91
N ARG A 373 4.98 16.76 -3.33
CA ARG A 373 6.22 16.30 -3.95
C ARG A 373 6.37 14.82 -3.68
N SER A 374 6.57 14.05 -4.76
CA SER A 374 6.95 12.65 -4.62
C SER A 374 8.41 12.54 -4.19
N ALA A 375 8.68 11.53 -3.36
CA ALA A 375 10.02 11.27 -2.88
C ALA A 375 10.25 9.76 -2.72
N ILE A 376 11.47 9.33 -2.97
CA ILE A 376 11.93 8.00 -2.61
C ILE A 376 12.31 8.06 -1.12
N GLN A 377 11.53 7.41 -0.27
CA GLN A 377 11.69 7.46 1.18
C GLN A 377 11.99 6.09 1.80
N CYS A 378 11.78 5.01 1.04
CA CYS A 378 12.15 3.68 1.45
C CYS A 378 12.94 3.02 0.33
N LEU A 379 14.00 2.37 0.70
CA LEU A 379 14.76 1.48 -0.16
C LEU A 379 15.02 0.16 0.58
N TYR A 380 15.18 -0.89 -0.18
CA TYR A 380 15.56 -2.19 0.34
C TYR A 380 16.60 -2.81 -0.60
N ASP A 381 17.78 -3.09 -0.09
CA ASP A 381 18.88 -3.70 -0.82
C ASP A 381 18.99 -5.19 -0.45
N ILE A 382 18.84 -6.06 -1.43
CA ILE A 382 18.96 -7.52 -1.22
C ILE A 382 20.36 -7.95 -0.77
N HIS A 383 21.37 -7.11 -0.99
CA HIS A 383 22.75 -7.37 -0.59
C HIS A 383 23.08 -6.81 0.81
N ASP A 384 22.11 -6.12 1.44
CA ASP A 384 22.25 -5.49 2.75
C ASP A 384 23.45 -4.53 2.86
N THR A 385 23.80 -3.89 1.74
CA THR A 385 24.92 -2.94 1.66
C THR A 385 24.47 -1.49 1.85
N ILE A 386 23.15 -1.23 1.74
CA ILE A 386 22.56 0.09 1.88
C ILE A 386 21.30 -0.01 2.77
N HIS A 387 21.29 0.79 3.82
CA HIS A 387 20.13 0.84 4.73
C HIS A 387 19.25 2.06 4.46
N SER A 388 17.94 1.87 4.49
CA SER A 388 16.96 2.95 4.25
C SER A 388 17.12 4.10 5.24
N ASN A 389 17.48 3.81 6.49
CA ASN A 389 17.64 4.81 7.54
C ASN A 389 18.88 5.72 7.36
N GLU A 390 19.87 5.23 6.61
CA GLU A 390 21.13 5.94 6.34
C GLU A 390 21.10 6.69 5.01
N SER A 391 20.10 6.41 4.17
CA SER A 391 20.00 6.99 2.86
C SER A 391 19.18 8.28 2.89
N PRO A 392 19.67 9.34 2.22
CA PRO A 392 18.91 10.57 2.13
C PRO A 392 17.62 10.35 1.34
N VAL A 393 16.56 11.02 1.75
CA VAL A 393 15.31 11.08 0.98
C VAL A 393 15.59 11.73 -0.36
N LEU A 394 15.37 10.99 -1.46
CA LEU A 394 15.60 11.48 -2.80
C LEU A 394 14.31 12.08 -3.37
N PHE A 395 14.41 13.30 -3.89
CA PHE A 395 13.30 13.93 -4.58
C PHE A 395 12.99 13.19 -5.89
N PHE A 396 11.70 12.87 -6.10
CA PHE A 396 11.23 12.32 -7.36
C PHE A 396 10.46 13.39 -8.13
N PRO A 397 10.98 13.86 -9.28
CA PRO A 397 10.33 14.91 -10.03
C PRO A 397 9.08 14.35 -10.71
N LYS A 398 7.92 14.83 -10.33
CA LYS A 398 6.67 14.49 -11.01
C LYS A 398 5.95 15.76 -11.47
N ARG A 399 5.16 15.64 -12.52
CA ARG A 399 4.48 16.78 -13.14
C ARG A 399 2.98 16.77 -12.89
N TYR A 400 2.37 15.58 -12.79
CA TYR A 400 0.94 15.41 -12.65
C TYR A 400 0.58 14.77 -11.30
N THR A 401 -0.56 14.09 -11.21
CA THR A 401 -1.12 13.66 -9.92
C THR A 401 -0.47 12.42 -9.34
N SER A 402 -0.36 11.35 -10.13
CA SER A 402 0.24 10.09 -9.70
C SER A 402 0.71 9.27 -10.90
N HIS A 403 1.75 8.49 -10.72
CA HIS A 403 2.18 7.53 -11.71
C HIS A 403 1.25 6.31 -11.68
N SER A 404 0.81 5.86 -12.86
CA SER A 404 0.14 4.57 -12.98
C SER A 404 1.12 3.43 -13.21
N SER A 405 2.29 3.72 -13.77
CA SER A 405 3.40 2.78 -13.91
C SER A 405 4.75 3.50 -13.89
N LEU A 406 5.76 2.82 -13.33
CA LEU A 406 7.16 3.23 -13.35
C LEU A 406 7.99 2.02 -13.79
N TYR A 407 8.65 2.13 -14.93
CA TYR A 407 9.47 1.05 -15.47
C TYR A 407 10.92 1.51 -15.63
N TYR A 408 11.84 0.83 -14.95
CA TYR A 408 13.28 1.05 -15.12
C TYR A 408 13.84 0.26 -16.29
N HIS A 409 14.63 0.92 -17.13
CA HIS A 409 15.36 0.29 -18.21
C HIS A 409 16.85 0.29 -17.90
N PRO A 410 17.45 -0.88 -17.55
CA PRO A 410 18.81 -0.96 -17.02
C PRO A 410 19.89 -0.45 -17.98
N LYS A 411 19.76 -0.72 -19.29
CA LYS A 411 20.76 -0.25 -20.29
C LYS A 411 20.67 1.25 -20.60
N ASP A 412 19.44 1.77 -20.73
CA ASP A 412 19.23 3.19 -21.02
C ASP A 412 19.44 4.07 -19.78
N LYS A 413 19.40 3.49 -18.58
CA LYS A 413 19.37 4.17 -17.28
C LYS A 413 18.29 5.25 -17.24
N GLN A 414 17.07 4.85 -17.62
CA GLN A 414 15.91 5.69 -17.72
C GLN A 414 14.71 5.01 -17.06
N LEU A 415 13.80 5.83 -16.49
CA LEU A 415 12.49 5.38 -16.08
C LEU A 415 11.48 5.82 -17.13
N TYR A 416 10.69 4.87 -17.58
CA TYR A 416 9.52 5.08 -18.42
C TYR A 416 8.31 5.14 -17.51
N ALA A 417 7.62 6.26 -17.49
CA ALA A 417 6.52 6.50 -16.59
C ALA A 417 5.23 6.85 -17.35
N TRP A 418 4.11 6.42 -16.80
CA TRP A 418 2.80 6.82 -17.23
C TRP A 418 2.15 7.64 -16.13
N ASP A 419 1.90 8.93 -16.40
CA ASP A 419 1.38 9.88 -15.44
C ASP A 419 0.16 10.60 -16.04
N ASP A 420 -1.05 10.22 -15.61
CA ASP A 420 -2.33 10.81 -16.06
C ASP A 420 -2.50 10.86 -17.60
N GLY A 421 -2.18 9.75 -18.26
CA GLY A 421 -2.23 9.64 -19.72
C GLY A 421 -1.01 10.21 -20.46
N TYR A 422 -0.03 10.76 -19.74
CA TYR A 422 1.22 11.23 -20.31
C TYR A 422 2.32 10.16 -20.20
N GLN A 423 2.99 9.91 -21.30
CA GLN A 423 4.18 9.07 -21.38
C GLN A 423 5.41 9.95 -21.16
N THR A 424 6.13 9.69 -20.07
CA THR A 424 7.27 10.50 -19.62
C THR A 424 8.51 9.63 -19.45
N ILE A 425 9.66 10.18 -19.76
CA ILE A 425 10.96 9.55 -19.49
C ILE A 425 11.70 10.39 -18.44
N TYR A 426 12.21 9.72 -17.43
CA TYR A 426 13.11 10.29 -16.43
C TYR A 426 14.51 9.72 -16.62
N LYS A 427 15.52 10.57 -16.53
CA LYS A 427 16.91 10.15 -16.49
C LYS A 427 17.26 9.69 -15.07
N VAL A 428 17.85 8.52 -14.97
CA VAL A 428 18.38 7.99 -13.72
C VAL A 428 19.89 8.21 -13.70
N GLU A 429 20.39 8.83 -12.64
CA GLU A 429 21.82 8.96 -12.39
C GLU A 429 22.19 8.03 -11.22
N THR A 430 23.19 7.21 -11.46
CA THR A 430 23.66 6.20 -10.52
C THR A 430 25.12 6.46 -10.16
N ARG A 431 25.55 5.99 -8.99
CA ARG A 431 26.93 5.99 -8.54
C ARG A 431 27.35 4.59 -8.12
N ARG A 432 28.64 4.30 -8.07
CA ARG A 432 29.12 3.07 -7.45
C ARG A 432 29.01 3.16 -5.93
N ASN A 433 28.70 2.05 -5.27
CA ASN A 433 28.53 1.99 -3.82
C ASN A 433 29.85 2.18 -3.05
N ASP A 434 30.97 1.81 -3.67
CA ASP A 434 32.35 1.97 -3.16
C ASP A 434 32.82 3.43 -3.08
N GLN A 435 32.00 4.40 -3.56
CA GLN A 435 32.30 5.83 -3.52
C GLN A 435 31.51 6.60 -2.44
N VAL A 436 31.03 5.95 -1.39
CA VAL A 436 30.54 6.67 -0.21
C VAL A 436 31.76 7.36 0.40
N PRO A 437 31.84 8.71 0.45
CA PRO A 437 32.93 9.38 1.13
C PRO A 437 32.85 8.95 2.60
N VAL A 438 33.86 8.32 3.11
CA VAL A 438 34.09 8.25 4.54
C VAL A 438 34.32 9.70 4.95
N GLU A 439 33.30 10.36 5.51
CA GLU A 439 33.51 11.62 6.18
C GLU A 439 34.53 11.34 7.29
N SER A 440 35.74 11.79 7.05
CA SER A 440 36.81 11.83 8.06
C SER A 440 36.33 12.79 9.14
N GLY A 441 35.86 12.20 10.28
CA GLY A 441 35.56 12.91 11.51
C GLY A 441 36.80 13.59 12.12
#